data_e34076574bda176e9b0a0409a0ab4348
#
_entry.id   e34076574bda176e9b0a0409a0ab4348
#
_cell.length_a   1.000
_cell.length_b   1.000
_cell.length_c   1.000
_cell.angle_alpha   90.00
_cell.angle_beta   90.00
_cell.angle_gamma   90.00
#
_symmetry.space_group_name_H-M   'P 1'
#
loop_
_entity.id
_entity.type
_entity.pdbx_description
1 polymer ?
#
loop_
_entity_poly.entity_id
_entity_poly.type
_entity_poly.pdbx_seq_one_letter_code
_entity_poly.pdbx_strand_id
1 'polypeptide(L)'
;MKQLWAFVATVMSCATLSAQDVESDNRSWSFTSVSQADVSLISGDANWKKDSKSRYCYVLAMDNAPVKANDTELDVAKGLTFTITANDNGNLRLGGSTGALWLGDASSLVIPNRKAGEMVKIEYCTSNKSSTRSLALVNLEGTFPASTGKEHQQGSGKIVADGDVVVGITGGMYIYSLAVGDEETIGGGGGTSPDNPDNPNDQTPGLDYMTGDAPIATAKLGSGPKIYVSPTGSDANDGLTPETALASIQLAIDKAVDPGTTICLAAGEYRPTARININDRNGTADNYNSLVCLDGRAVINCDHPYHSHSDNPYQGIRLTSSYWHFYHVDVTNASDNGLLIERNKPTGGSSTDIQNRTQDAHDNIIEDCKFYRNGDTGVQIKNLGAYNYILNCDAFENKDEGDGDADGFAPKISVGTGNYFYGCRAYNNSDDGYDVFFKKSGGFKDNVTIVFEKCLAYENAIINGALTEGNGNGFKCGSDQGAMNVVLNRCIAVNNVNKGFDQNHNSGDIIMNNCTGYALKNVDGLTLKKAYSYRAYEDIAAGHELVATNCI
;
A
#
# COMPACT_ATOMS: atom_id res chain seq x y z
N MET A 1 -3.73 42.33 13.35
CA MET A 1 -5.17 42.35 13.65
C MET A 1 -5.98 43.18 12.63
N LYS A 2 -5.64 44.43 12.28
CA LYS A 2 -6.43 45.20 11.30
C LYS A 2 -6.38 44.65 9.86
N GLN A 3 -5.29 44.02 9.43
CA GLN A 3 -5.18 43.40 8.11
C GLN A 3 -5.92 42.06 8.03
N LEU A 4 -6.01 41.30 9.14
CA LEU A 4 -6.77 40.06 9.21
C LEU A 4 -8.29 40.30 9.02
N TRP A 5 -8.84 41.38 9.59
CA TRP A 5 -10.26 41.73 9.42
C TRP A 5 -10.61 42.20 7.99
N ALA A 6 -9.69 42.82 7.29
CA ALA A 6 -9.91 43.19 5.89
C ALA A 6 -9.96 41.96 4.97
N PHE A 7 -9.16 40.96 5.25
CA PHE A 7 -9.14 39.69 4.50
C PHE A 7 -10.45 38.88 4.69
N VAL A 8 -10.92 38.76 5.93
CA VAL A 8 -12.19 38.07 6.25
C VAL A 8 -13.39 38.78 5.62
N ALA A 9 -13.41 40.13 5.59
CA ALA A 9 -14.51 40.88 5.01
C ALA A 9 -14.60 40.76 3.47
N THR A 10 -13.49 40.55 2.78
CA THR A 10 -13.47 40.40 1.32
C THR A 10 -13.93 38.98 0.88
N VAL A 11 -13.70 37.97 1.69
CA VAL A 11 -14.15 36.58 1.40
C VAL A 11 -15.65 36.41 1.66
N MET A 12 -16.24 37.14 2.60
CA MET A 12 -17.69 37.04 2.93
C MET A 12 -18.63 37.64 1.89
N SER A 13 -18.15 38.38 0.87
CA SER A 13 -19.04 39.09 -0.08
C SER A 13 -19.38 38.30 -1.35
N CYS A 14 -19.01 37.02 -1.46
CA CYS A 14 -19.19 36.21 -2.68
C CYS A 14 -19.96 34.89 -2.47
N ALA A 15 -20.93 34.85 -1.56
CA ALA A 15 -21.72 33.61 -1.35
C ALA A 15 -23.22 33.93 -1.34
N THR A 16 -23.85 33.96 -2.53
CA THR A 16 -25.26 33.65 -2.70
C THR A 16 -25.40 32.64 -3.84
N LEU A 17 -25.30 31.39 -3.55
CA LEU A 17 -25.73 30.29 -4.43
C LEU A 17 -26.65 29.36 -3.62
N SER A 18 -27.80 29.04 -4.24
CA SER A 18 -28.90 28.23 -3.72
C SER A 18 -28.41 26.85 -3.22
N ALA A 19 -28.95 26.44 -2.06
CA ALA A 19 -28.77 25.11 -1.52
C ALA A 19 -29.29 24.04 -2.52
N GLN A 20 -28.38 23.31 -3.14
CA GLN A 20 -28.63 21.98 -3.62
C GLN A 20 -28.24 20.99 -2.52
N ASP A 21 -29.00 19.93 -2.33
CA ASP A 21 -28.66 18.85 -1.41
C ASP A 21 -27.28 18.29 -1.79
N VAL A 22 -26.27 18.63 -0.99
CA VAL A 22 -24.90 18.12 -1.14
C VAL A 22 -24.81 16.89 -0.24
N GLU A 23 -24.70 15.71 -0.84
CA GLU A 23 -24.29 14.51 -0.11
C GLU A 23 -22.91 14.73 0.50
N SER A 24 -22.65 14.17 1.70
CA SER A 24 -21.31 14.19 2.31
C SER A 24 -20.36 13.43 1.36
N ASP A 25 -19.32 14.08 0.91
CA ASP A 25 -18.40 13.56 -0.10
C ASP A 25 -16.99 13.53 0.52
N ASN A 26 -16.59 12.34 0.96
CA ASN A 26 -15.26 12.11 1.52
C ASN A 26 -14.22 12.27 0.43
N ARG A 27 -13.27 13.20 0.60
CA ARG A 27 -12.22 13.48 -0.38
C ARG A 27 -10.86 13.60 0.27
N SER A 28 -9.85 13.14 -0.43
CA SER A 28 -8.45 13.36 -0.05
C SER A 28 -7.63 13.83 -1.25
N TRP A 29 -6.60 14.62 -0.97
CA TRP A 29 -5.64 15.11 -1.95
C TRP A 29 -4.24 14.90 -1.42
N SER A 30 -3.37 14.33 -2.24
CA SER A 30 -1.94 14.23 -1.98
C SER A 30 -1.18 15.06 -3.02
N PHE A 31 -0.39 16.01 -2.54
CA PHE A 31 0.39 16.89 -3.40
C PHE A 31 1.84 16.43 -3.58
N THR A 32 2.15 15.22 -3.13
CA THR A 32 3.51 14.66 -3.14
C THR A 32 4.01 14.29 -4.54
N SER A 33 3.08 14.06 -5.48
CA SER A 33 3.41 13.77 -6.87
C SER A 33 2.46 14.49 -7.82
N VAL A 34 2.92 14.82 -9.03
CA VAL A 34 2.11 15.36 -10.12
C VAL A 34 2.06 14.30 -11.21
N SER A 35 0.87 13.87 -11.60
CA SER A 35 0.69 12.82 -12.60
C SER A 35 1.20 13.24 -13.98
N GLN A 36 1.46 12.28 -14.88
CA GLN A 36 1.84 12.59 -16.25
C GLN A 36 0.69 13.27 -17.01
N ALA A 37 -0.56 12.97 -16.66
CA ALA A 37 -1.75 13.62 -17.21
C ALA A 37 -1.76 15.11 -16.79
N ASP A 38 -1.57 15.40 -15.49
CA ASP A 38 -1.47 16.76 -14.98
C ASP A 38 -0.31 17.52 -15.62
N VAL A 39 0.86 16.88 -15.78
CA VAL A 39 2.01 17.48 -16.48
C VAL A 39 1.65 17.87 -17.91
N SER A 40 0.88 17.08 -18.61
CA SER A 40 0.44 17.36 -19.99
C SER A 40 -0.51 18.54 -20.04
N LEU A 41 -1.49 18.61 -19.13
CA LEU A 41 -2.42 19.74 -18.99
C LEU A 41 -1.68 21.05 -18.65
N ILE A 42 -0.82 21.02 -17.63
CA ILE A 42 -0.01 22.15 -17.20
C ILE A 42 0.88 22.66 -18.35
N SER A 43 1.48 21.76 -19.13
CA SER A 43 2.37 22.13 -20.24
C SER A 43 1.62 22.77 -21.41
N GLY A 44 0.31 22.53 -21.54
CA GLY A 44 -0.57 23.16 -22.54
C GLY A 44 -1.15 24.50 -22.11
N ASP A 45 -1.05 24.88 -20.83
CA ASP A 45 -1.64 26.10 -20.28
C ASP A 45 -0.58 27.23 -20.16
N ALA A 46 -0.81 28.34 -20.81
CA ALA A 46 0.08 29.51 -20.82
C ALA A 46 0.27 30.16 -19.43
N ASN A 47 -0.62 29.87 -18.48
CA ASN A 47 -0.54 30.38 -17.11
C ASN A 47 0.46 29.62 -16.24
N TRP A 48 0.95 28.47 -16.69
CA TRP A 48 1.93 27.68 -16.00
C TRP A 48 3.33 27.81 -16.61
N LYS A 49 4.34 27.91 -15.77
CA LYS A 49 5.75 27.88 -16.18
C LYS A 49 6.53 26.87 -15.36
N LYS A 50 7.39 26.11 -16.01
CA LYS A 50 8.38 25.28 -15.32
C LYS A 50 9.60 26.12 -14.94
N ASP A 51 9.94 26.17 -13.66
CA ASP A 51 11.11 26.90 -13.18
C ASP A 51 12.41 26.08 -13.30
N SER A 52 13.55 26.70 -12.98
CA SER A 52 14.88 26.06 -13.01
C SER A 52 15.05 24.90 -12.03
N LYS A 53 14.13 24.70 -11.08
CA LYS A 53 14.07 23.59 -10.11
C LYS A 53 13.04 22.55 -10.47
N SER A 54 12.59 22.54 -11.71
CA SER A 54 11.59 21.61 -12.25
C SER A 54 10.23 21.67 -11.54
N ARG A 55 9.87 22.80 -10.92
CA ARG A 55 8.56 23.03 -10.31
C ARG A 55 7.62 23.68 -11.33
N TYR A 56 6.35 23.33 -11.28
CA TYR A 56 5.31 23.96 -12.07
C TYR A 56 4.74 25.14 -11.27
N CYS A 57 4.96 26.36 -11.79
CA CYS A 57 4.57 27.61 -11.16
C CYS A 57 3.41 28.24 -11.90
N TYR A 58 2.31 28.53 -11.21
CA TYR A 58 1.20 29.28 -11.77
C TYR A 58 1.55 30.77 -11.74
N VAL A 59 1.59 31.40 -12.90
CA VAL A 59 2.13 32.76 -13.09
C VAL A 59 1.08 33.75 -13.57
N LEU A 60 -0.18 33.60 -13.21
CA LEU A 60 -1.20 34.59 -13.55
C LEU A 60 -0.84 35.97 -12.98
N ALA A 61 -0.64 36.91 -13.87
CA ALA A 61 -0.39 38.29 -13.55
C ALA A 61 -1.71 39.07 -13.54
N MET A 62 -2.65 38.76 -12.65
CA MET A 62 -3.90 39.55 -12.57
C MET A 62 -4.54 39.51 -11.19
N ASP A 63 -4.82 40.64 -10.66
CA ASP A 63 -5.84 41.07 -9.70
C ASP A 63 -6.53 39.95 -8.89
N ASN A 64 -5.90 39.39 -7.86
CA ASN A 64 -6.52 38.58 -6.79
C ASN A 64 -7.74 37.73 -7.21
N ALA A 65 -7.81 37.29 -8.47
CA ALA A 65 -8.88 36.44 -8.94
C ALA A 65 -8.71 35.02 -8.39
N PRO A 66 -9.77 34.37 -7.94
CA PRO A 66 -9.71 32.95 -7.57
C PRO A 66 -9.33 32.12 -8.79
N VAL A 67 -8.25 31.35 -8.67
CA VAL A 67 -7.87 30.35 -9.66
C VAL A 67 -8.61 29.05 -9.32
N LYS A 68 -9.52 28.65 -10.18
CA LYS A 68 -10.19 27.36 -10.04
C LYS A 68 -9.29 26.27 -10.61
N ALA A 69 -8.78 25.40 -9.76
CA ALA A 69 -8.02 24.24 -10.23
C ALA A 69 -8.84 23.36 -11.19
N ASN A 70 -10.18 23.35 -11.04
CA ASN A 70 -11.11 22.64 -11.92
C ASN A 70 -11.07 23.12 -13.39
N ASP A 71 -10.71 24.39 -13.62
CA ASP A 71 -10.63 24.91 -14.99
C ASP A 71 -9.45 24.29 -15.77
N THR A 72 -8.50 23.68 -15.05
CA THR A 72 -7.36 22.95 -15.63
C THR A 72 -7.53 21.42 -15.56
N GLU A 73 -8.58 20.92 -14.94
CA GLU A 73 -8.86 19.48 -14.74
C GLU A 73 -7.70 18.71 -14.07
N LEU A 74 -6.89 19.36 -13.26
CA LEU A 74 -5.76 18.75 -12.59
C LEU A 74 -6.24 17.75 -11.53
N ASP A 75 -5.90 16.46 -11.69
CA ASP A 75 -6.26 15.40 -10.75
C ASP A 75 -5.72 15.67 -9.35
N VAL A 76 -4.47 16.16 -9.26
CA VAL A 76 -3.81 16.49 -7.98
C VAL A 76 -4.54 17.56 -7.15
N ALA A 77 -5.43 18.33 -7.75
CA ALA A 77 -6.16 19.42 -7.10
C ALA A 77 -7.65 19.46 -7.45
N LYS A 78 -8.19 18.38 -7.98
CA LYS A 78 -9.58 18.29 -8.46
C LYS A 78 -10.59 18.70 -7.38
N GLY A 79 -11.44 19.66 -7.69
CA GLY A 79 -12.47 20.16 -6.78
C GLY A 79 -11.98 21.21 -5.76
N LEU A 80 -10.69 21.54 -5.73
CA LEU A 80 -10.17 22.65 -4.91
C LEU A 80 -10.18 23.96 -5.69
N THR A 81 -10.27 25.07 -4.96
CA THR A 81 -10.11 26.42 -5.51
C THR A 81 -8.98 27.13 -4.79
N PHE A 82 -8.17 27.87 -5.52
CA PHE A 82 -7.08 28.64 -4.96
C PHE A 82 -7.32 30.13 -5.16
N THR A 83 -7.05 30.92 -4.12
CA THR A 83 -6.91 32.36 -4.23
C THR A 83 -5.44 32.70 -4.04
N ILE A 84 -4.81 33.30 -5.05
CA ILE A 84 -3.39 33.64 -5.01
C ILE A 84 -3.19 35.13 -5.21
N THR A 85 -2.21 35.71 -4.52
CA THR A 85 -1.76 37.08 -4.80
C THR A 85 -0.82 37.07 -6.00
N ALA A 86 -0.98 38.06 -6.88
CA ALA A 86 -0.12 38.22 -8.06
C ALA A 86 1.35 38.37 -7.64
N ASN A 87 2.23 37.58 -8.24
CA ASN A 87 3.68 37.64 -8.05
C ASN A 87 4.37 37.11 -9.29
N ASP A 88 5.37 37.79 -9.81
CA ASP A 88 6.15 37.42 -10.99
C ASP A 88 6.81 36.04 -10.91
N ASN A 89 6.97 35.49 -9.69
CA ASN A 89 7.54 34.15 -9.44
C ASN A 89 6.48 33.10 -9.14
N GLY A 90 5.19 33.42 -9.23
CA GLY A 90 4.07 32.53 -8.90
C GLY A 90 3.96 32.22 -7.41
N ASN A 91 2.78 32.45 -6.83
CA ASN A 91 2.46 32.12 -5.44
C ASN A 91 1.78 30.75 -5.26
N LEU A 92 1.62 29.99 -6.33
CA LEU A 92 1.20 28.60 -6.32
C LEU A 92 2.20 27.77 -7.12
N ARG A 93 2.73 26.70 -6.52
CA ARG A 93 3.72 25.80 -7.16
C ARG A 93 3.43 24.36 -6.83
N LEU A 94 3.51 23.49 -7.84
CA LEU A 94 3.37 22.04 -7.73
C LEU A 94 4.67 21.35 -8.11
N GLY A 95 4.96 20.22 -7.48
CA GLY A 95 6.09 19.36 -7.81
C GLY A 95 7.45 19.90 -7.36
N GLY A 96 8.51 19.36 -7.95
CA GLY A 96 9.90 19.62 -7.57
C GLY A 96 10.39 18.67 -6.48
N SER A 97 11.59 18.91 -5.97
CA SER A 97 12.24 18.05 -4.96
C SER A 97 11.57 18.02 -3.59
N THR A 98 10.57 18.86 -3.34
CA THR A 98 9.83 18.89 -2.07
C THR A 98 8.54 18.09 -2.10
N GLY A 99 8.08 17.65 -3.29
CA GLY A 99 6.87 16.83 -3.41
C GLY A 99 5.65 17.41 -2.68
N ALA A 100 5.37 18.74 -2.86
CA ALA A 100 4.30 19.40 -2.13
C ALA A 100 3.69 20.56 -2.95
N LEU A 101 2.45 20.91 -2.61
CA LEU A 101 1.84 22.17 -3.02
C LEU A 101 2.47 23.32 -2.21
N TRP A 102 3.15 24.24 -2.86
CA TRP A 102 3.62 25.45 -2.21
C TRP A 102 2.67 26.62 -2.49
N LEU A 103 2.22 27.24 -1.43
CA LEU A 103 1.42 28.48 -1.46
C LEU A 103 2.21 29.64 -0.87
N GLY A 104 2.22 30.77 -1.57
CA GLY A 104 2.90 31.99 -1.14
C GLY A 104 2.10 32.76 -0.10
N ASP A 105 2.69 33.89 0.33
CA ASP A 105 2.06 34.81 1.30
C ASP A 105 0.71 35.32 0.81
N ALA A 106 -0.24 35.48 1.73
CA ALA A 106 -1.61 35.92 1.48
C ALA A 106 -2.39 35.10 0.43
N SER A 107 -1.97 33.88 0.17
CA SER A 107 -2.72 32.89 -0.64
C SER A 107 -3.62 32.03 0.23
N SER A 108 -4.64 31.43 -0.37
CA SER A 108 -5.50 30.46 0.30
C SER A 108 -5.91 29.30 -0.62
N LEU A 109 -6.21 28.18 0.01
CA LEU A 109 -6.85 27.03 -0.59
C LEU A 109 -8.29 26.98 -0.06
N VAL A 110 -9.24 26.70 -0.94
CA VAL A 110 -10.66 26.60 -0.61
C VAL A 110 -11.16 25.20 -0.92
N ILE A 111 -11.83 24.59 0.06
CA ILE A 111 -12.56 23.33 -0.10
C ILE A 111 -14.05 23.72 -0.18
N PRO A 112 -14.66 23.66 -1.38
CA PRO A 112 -16.00 24.20 -1.57
C PRO A 112 -17.11 23.26 -1.07
N ASN A 113 -18.24 23.84 -0.70
CA ASN A 113 -19.51 23.15 -0.46
C ASN A 113 -19.45 22.03 0.58
N ARG A 114 -18.92 22.30 1.77
CA ARG A 114 -18.79 21.31 2.85
C ARG A 114 -19.96 21.37 3.84
N LYS A 115 -20.12 20.28 4.60
CA LYS A 115 -21.16 20.15 5.64
C LYS A 115 -20.60 20.42 7.03
N ALA A 116 -21.38 21.07 7.89
CA ALA A 116 -21.07 21.20 9.30
C ALA A 116 -20.90 19.83 9.96
N GLY A 117 -19.85 19.70 10.77
CA GLY A 117 -19.52 18.45 11.46
C GLY A 117 -18.54 17.54 10.72
N GLU A 118 -18.33 17.73 9.43
CA GLU A 118 -17.27 17.01 8.70
C GLU A 118 -15.89 17.37 9.28
N MET A 119 -14.97 16.43 9.21
CA MET A 119 -13.57 16.60 9.64
C MET A 119 -12.68 17.04 8.48
N VAL A 120 -11.70 17.87 8.79
CA VAL A 120 -10.60 18.23 7.87
C VAL A 120 -9.29 17.85 8.52
N LYS A 121 -8.41 17.17 7.78
CA LYS A 121 -7.01 16.94 8.15
C LYS A 121 -6.09 17.61 7.13
N ILE A 122 -5.03 18.24 7.59
CA ILE A 122 -4.05 18.92 6.74
C ILE A 122 -2.65 18.57 7.24
N GLU A 123 -1.78 18.15 6.34
CA GLU A 123 -0.35 18.03 6.58
C GLU A 123 0.40 19.17 5.90
N TYR A 124 1.23 19.89 6.65
CA TYR A 124 1.87 21.10 6.17
C TYR A 124 3.16 21.46 6.90
N CYS A 125 3.98 22.31 6.30
CA CYS A 125 5.08 22.97 7.00
C CYS A 125 5.37 24.37 6.46
N THR A 126 6.07 25.20 7.25
CA THR A 126 6.61 26.45 6.74
C THR A 126 7.70 26.22 5.69
N SER A 127 7.73 27.03 4.64
CA SER A 127 8.77 26.95 3.60
C SER A 127 10.10 27.59 4.02
N ASN A 128 10.18 28.22 5.18
CA ASN A 128 11.34 28.98 5.66
C ASN A 128 11.97 28.34 6.90
N LYS A 129 13.29 28.10 6.84
CA LYS A 129 14.07 27.46 7.93
C LYS A 129 14.14 28.26 9.24
N SER A 130 13.82 29.56 9.21
CA SER A 130 14.01 30.46 10.35
C SER A 130 12.70 31.11 10.85
N SER A 131 11.55 30.69 10.33
CA SER A 131 10.25 31.31 10.65
C SER A 131 9.31 30.31 11.29
N THR A 132 8.47 30.82 12.20
CA THR A 132 7.28 30.11 12.69
C THR A 132 6.05 30.67 11.98
N ARG A 133 5.19 29.80 11.45
CA ARG A 133 3.99 30.17 10.69
C ARG A 133 2.82 29.27 11.04
N SER A 134 1.62 29.82 10.95
CA SER A 134 0.36 29.13 11.21
C SER A 134 -0.58 29.26 10.02
N LEU A 135 -1.50 28.33 9.89
CA LEU A 135 -2.63 28.44 8.97
C LEU A 135 -3.65 29.45 9.52
N ALA A 136 -4.29 30.21 8.62
CA ALA A 136 -5.43 31.06 8.93
C ALA A 136 -6.70 30.36 8.42
N LEU A 137 -7.53 29.87 9.34
CA LEU A 137 -8.65 29.00 9.02
C LEU A 137 -9.97 29.75 9.10
N VAL A 138 -10.86 29.51 8.13
CA VAL A 138 -12.24 30.00 8.13
C VAL A 138 -13.18 28.81 7.98
N ASN A 139 -14.25 28.78 8.78
CA ASN A 139 -15.25 27.73 8.84
C ASN A 139 -14.66 26.38 9.29
N LEU A 140 -13.56 26.41 10.05
CA LEU A 140 -12.87 25.20 10.55
C LEU A 140 -12.33 25.49 11.96
N GLU A 141 -12.72 24.68 12.94
CA GLU A 141 -12.24 24.74 14.32
C GLU A 141 -11.54 23.43 14.69
N GLY A 142 -10.34 23.53 15.25
CA GLY A 142 -9.55 22.37 15.65
C GLY A 142 -8.12 22.72 16.02
N THR A 143 -7.28 21.71 16.06
CA THR A 143 -5.86 21.84 16.42
C THR A 143 -4.99 21.84 15.16
N PHE A 144 -4.37 22.97 14.87
CA PHE A 144 -3.44 23.15 13.75
C PHE A 144 -2.16 23.81 14.26
N PRO A 145 -1.16 23.03 14.70
CA PRO A 145 0.06 23.55 15.30
C PRO A 145 0.83 24.50 14.37
N ALA A 146 1.49 25.50 14.94
CA ALA A 146 2.40 26.35 14.17
C ALA A 146 3.62 25.55 13.74
N SER A 147 4.00 25.62 12.46
CA SER A 147 5.22 25.01 11.94
C SER A 147 6.41 25.96 12.08
N THR A 148 7.53 25.44 12.57
CA THR A 148 8.79 26.18 12.77
C THR A 148 9.92 25.50 12.03
N GLY A 149 10.72 26.27 11.30
CA GLY A 149 11.98 25.77 10.72
C GLY A 149 11.85 24.67 9.67
N LYS A 150 10.69 24.51 9.03
CA LYS A 150 10.29 23.42 8.12
C LYS A 150 9.85 22.13 8.83
N GLU A 151 9.56 22.20 10.10
CA GLU A 151 8.97 21.07 10.82
C GLU A 151 7.58 20.75 10.25
N HIS A 152 7.35 19.50 9.90
CA HIS A 152 6.05 19.02 9.44
C HIS A 152 5.05 19.03 10.60
N GLN A 153 3.85 19.48 10.30
CA GLN A 153 2.73 19.49 11.23
C GLN A 153 1.53 18.79 10.61
N GLN A 154 0.82 18.07 11.42
CA GLN A 154 -0.51 17.57 11.11
C GLN A 154 -1.53 18.33 11.95
N GLY A 155 -2.53 18.87 11.28
CA GLY A 155 -3.64 19.55 11.91
C GLY A 155 -4.96 18.89 11.56
N SER A 156 -5.90 18.88 12.51
CA SER A 156 -7.25 18.38 12.28
C SER A 156 -8.29 19.26 12.95
N GLY A 157 -9.47 19.35 12.36
CA GLY A 157 -10.58 20.13 12.89
C GLY A 157 -11.92 19.75 12.29
N LYS A 158 -13.00 20.27 12.91
CA LYS A 158 -14.39 20.13 12.43
C LYS A 158 -14.87 21.36 11.71
N ILE A 159 -15.65 21.16 10.67
CA ILE A 159 -16.33 22.23 9.94
C ILE A 159 -17.48 22.75 10.80
N VAL A 160 -17.51 24.07 10.95
CA VAL A 160 -18.41 24.76 11.90
C VAL A 160 -19.81 24.93 11.32
N ALA A 161 -19.92 25.24 10.04
CA ALA A 161 -21.17 25.50 9.35
C ALA A 161 -21.12 25.01 7.89
N ASP A 162 -22.28 24.74 7.29
CA ASP A 162 -22.37 24.42 5.87
C ASP A 162 -21.77 25.53 5.02
N GLY A 163 -20.94 25.18 4.04
CA GLY A 163 -20.28 26.13 3.14
C GLY A 163 -18.82 25.84 2.88
N ASP A 164 -18.11 26.81 2.36
CA ASP A 164 -16.71 26.68 1.99
C ASP A 164 -15.79 26.71 3.23
N VAL A 165 -14.76 25.87 3.20
CA VAL A 165 -13.65 25.92 4.16
C VAL A 165 -12.47 26.61 3.51
N VAL A 166 -11.90 27.62 4.18
CA VAL A 166 -10.75 28.36 3.67
C VAL A 166 -9.53 28.11 4.54
N VAL A 167 -8.45 27.66 3.92
CA VAL A 167 -7.12 27.49 4.53
C VAL A 167 -6.22 28.60 4.01
N GLY A 168 -6.11 29.67 4.76
CA GLY A 168 -5.28 30.84 4.44
C GLY A 168 -3.84 30.64 4.87
N ILE A 169 -2.91 31.20 4.11
CA ILE A 169 -1.47 31.09 4.29
C ILE A 169 -0.88 32.46 4.70
N THR A 170 -0.16 32.47 5.81
CA THR A 170 0.63 33.61 6.25
C THR A 170 2.12 33.34 6.02
N GLY A 171 2.71 33.99 5.03
CA GLY A 171 4.04 33.62 4.53
C GLY A 171 4.00 32.36 3.65
N GLY A 172 5.10 31.93 3.04
CA GLY A 172 5.06 30.73 2.18
C GLY A 172 4.99 29.44 3.00
N MET A 173 4.10 28.52 2.62
CA MET A 173 3.94 27.21 3.25
C MET A 173 3.85 26.09 2.20
N TYR A 174 4.23 24.89 2.60
CA TYR A 174 4.01 23.67 1.86
C TYR A 174 2.79 22.94 2.45
N ILE A 175 1.90 22.47 1.59
CA ILE A 175 0.81 21.53 1.92
C ILE A 175 1.14 20.20 1.23
N TYR A 176 1.22 19.14 2.00
CA TYR A 176 1.56 17.79 1.51
C TYR A 176 0.32 16.98 1.23
N SER A 177 -0.63 17.02 2.13
CA SER A 177 -1.91 16.33 2.00
C SER A 177 -3.06 17.11 2.63
N LEU A 178 -4.27 16.84 2.15
CA LEU A 178 -5.52 17.40 2.64
C LEU A 178 -6.58 16.31 2.55
N ALA A 179 -7.38 16.15 3.58
CA ALA A 179 -8.55 15.25 3.56
C ALA A 179 -9.75 15.92 4.21
N VAL A 180 -10.95 15.63 3.71
CA VAL A 180 -12.23 16.12 4.25
C VAL A 180 -13.30 15.04 4.15
N GLY A 181 -14.12 14.88 5.16
CA GLY A 181 -15.19 13.89 5.19
C GLY A 181 -15.73 13.63 6.59
N ASP A 182 -16.49 12.56 6.76
CA ASP A 182 -17.10 12.21 8.03
C ASP A 182 -16.08 11.89 9.13
N GLU A 183 -16.45 12.14 10.39
CA GLU A 183 -15.55 11.92 11.54
C GLU A 183 -15.06 10.46 11.65
N GLU A 184 -15.89 9.49 11.29
CA GLU A 184 -15.52 8.06 11.27
C GLU A 184 -14.45 7.78 10.21
N THR A 185 -14.52 8.44 9.07
CA THR A 185 -13.58 8.24 7.95
C THR A 185 -12.28 9.00 8.15
N ILE A 186 -12.33 10.22 8.71
CA ILE A 186 -11.17 11.11 8.84
C ILE A 186 -10.71 11.23 10.29
N GLY A 187 -11.60 11.06 11.27
CA GLY A 187 -11.33 11.20 12.71
C GLY A 187 -10.77 9.95 13.40
N GLY A 188 -10.95 8.76 12.83
CA GLY A 188 -10.55 7.50 13.43
C GLY A 188 -9.04 7.28 13.47
N GLY A 189 -8.43 7.49 14.64
CA GLY A 189 -7.06 7.08 14.88
C GLY A 189 -6.19 8.09 15.61
N GLY A 190 -6.58 8.45 16.82
CA GLY A 190 -5.68 9.05 17.78
C GLY A 190 -4.68 8.03 18.31
N GLY A 191 -3.59 7.85 17.61
CA GLY A 191 -2.39 7.18 18.06
C GLY A 191 -1.22 7.94 17.50
N THR A 192 -0.64 8.82 18.30
CA THR A 192 0.59 9.52 17.96
C THR A 192 1.73 8.52 17.83
N SER A 193 1.99 8.06 16.59
CA SER A 193 3.32 7.63 16.22
C SER A 193 4.12 8.89 15.96
N PRO A 194 5.31 9.07 16.50
CA PRO A 194 6.20 10.12 16.04
C PRO A 194 6.71 9.71 14.65
N ASP A 195 5.98 10.12 13.61
CA ASP A 195 6.47 10.02 12.24
C ASP A 195 7.75 10.82 12.16
N ASN A 196 8.84 10.18 11.81
CA ASN A 196 10.09 10.86 11.51
C ASN A 196 10.02 11.36 10.06
N PRO A 197 9.76 12.68 9.82
CA PRO A 197 9.52 13.21 8.48
C PRO A 197 10.76 13.20 7.59
N ASP A 198 11.94 12.89 8.13
CA ASP A 198 13.20 12.79 7.39
C ASP A 198 13.54 11.33 7.01
N ASN A 199 12.66 10.36 7.31
CA ASN A 199 12.87 8.99 6.88
C ASN A 199 12.31 8.81 5.44
N PRO A 200 13.17 8.71 4.42
CA PRO A 200 12.73 8.48 3.04
C PRO A 200 12.05 7.10 2.85
N ASN A 201 12.03 6.29 3.92
CA ASN A 201 11.43 4.97 3.95
C ASN A 201 10.02 4.97 4.57
N ASP A 202 9.51 6.10 5.05
CA ASP A 202 8.11 6.24 5.44
C ASP A 202 7.21 6.37 4.19
N GLN A 203 7.38 5.42 3.32
CA GLN A 203 6.51 5.15 2.19
C GLN A 203 5.45 4.14 2.67
N THR A 204 4.72 4.47 3.73
CA THR A 204 3.45 3.78 3.93
C THR A 204 2.57 4.19 2.75
N PRO A 205 2.27 3.32 1.79
CA PRO A 205 1.35 3.68 0.73
C PRO A 205 0.07 4.18 1.40
N GLY A 206 -0.51 5.26 0.92
CA GLY A 206 -1.74 5.81 1.47
C GLY A 206 -2.84 4.76 1.44
N LEU A 207 -2.98 4.05 2.54
CA LEU A 207 -3.95 2.98 2.73
C LEU A 207 -5.24 3.55 3.31
N ASP A 208 -5.75 4.60 2.67
CA ASP A 208 -7.00 5.24 3.06
C ASP A 208 -8.19 4.27 3.10
N TYR A 209 -8.04 3.12 2.42
CA TYR A 209 -9.03 2.05 2.42
C TYR A 209 -8.87 1.01 3.53
N MET A 210 -7.89 1.15 4.44
CA MET A 210 -7.67 0.20 5.54
C MET A 210 -8.21 0.67 6.89
N THR A 211 -8.99 1.71 6.92
CA THR A 211 -9.64 2.22 8.12
C THR A 211 -11.07 1.71 8.20
N GLY A 212 -11.25 0.49 8.68
CA GLY A 212 -12.58 -0.05 8.97
C GLY A 212 -12.62 -1.57 8.88
N ASP A 213 -13.55 -2.18 9.59
CA ASP A 213 -13.80 -3.63 9.59
C ASP A 213 -14.53 -4.10 8.31
N ALA A 214 -14.78 -3.21 7.35
CA ALA A 214 -15.45 -3.54 6.11
C ALA A 214 -14.47 -4.22 5.14
N PRO A 215 -14.86 -5.33 4.47
CA PRO A 215 -14.03 -5.97 3.48
C PRO A 215 -13.67 -5.01 2.34
N ILE A 216 -12.39 -4.82 2.07
CA ILE A 216 -11.90 -4.01 0.94
C ILE A 216 -12.44 -4.54 -0.40
N ALA A 217 -12.75 -5.83 -0.47
CA ALA A 217 -13.29 -6.52 -1.63
C ALA A 217 -14.39 -5.74 -2.36
N THR A 218 -15.33 -5.14 -1.63
CA THR A 218 -16.44 -4.41 -2.24
C THR A 218 -16.03 -3.08 -2.85
N ALA A 219 -14.96 -2.47 -2.36
CA ALA A 219 -14.48 -1.18 -2.83
C ALA A 219 -13.60 -1.27 -4.08
N LYS A 220 -13.03 -2.45 -4.36
CA LYS A 220 -12.09 -2.67 -5.47
C LYS A 220 -12.57 -3.67 -6.51
N LEU A 221 -13.79 -4.17 -6.40
CA LEU A 221 -14.37 -5.01 -7.46
C LEU A 221 -14.48 -4.21 -8.76
N GLY A 222 -14.05 -4.83 -9.85
CA GLY A 222 -14.13 -4.23 -11.17
C GLY A 222 -15.57 -3.93 -11.61
N SER A 223 -15.72 -2.89 -12.39
CA SER A 223 -17.00 -2.49 -12.99
C SER A 223 -17.26 -3.16 -14.35
N GLY A 224 -16.33 -3.98 -14.83
CA GLY A 224 -16.38 -4.67 -16.12
C GLY A 224 -17.24 -5.93 -16.13
N PRO A 225 -17.06 -6.79 -17.13
CA PRO A 225 -17.80 -8.04 -17.28
C PRO A 225 -17.65 -8.97 -16.06
N LYS A 226 -18.66 -9.78 -15.81
CA LYS A 226 -18.60 -10.87 -14.84
C LYS A 226 -18.48 -12.21 -15.55
N ILE A 227 -17.59 -13.08 -15.04
CA ILE A 227 -17.44 -14.45 -15.50
C ILE A 227 -17.64 -15.36 -14.29
N TYR A 228 -18.56 -16.30 -14.39
CA TYR A 228 -18.90 -17.21 -13.31
C TYR A 228 -18.19 -18.54 -13.47
N VAL A 229 -17.63 -19.05 -12.36
CA VAL A 229 -16.94 -20.34 -12.30
C VAL A 229 -17.48 -21.13 -11.12
N SER A 230 -17.73 -22.44 -11.31
CA SER A 230 -18.23 -23.32 -10.27
C SER A 230 -17.52 -24.68 -10.31
N PRO A 231 -17.25 -25.34 -9.16
CA PRO A 231 -16.72 -26.70 -9.15
C PRO A 231 -17.61 -27.71 -9.87
N THR A 232 -18.90 -27.39 -10.04
CA THR A 232 -19.90 -28.20 -10.77
C THR A 232 -20.25 -27.62 -12.12
N GLY A 233 -19.52 -26.61 -12.59
CA GLY A 233 -19.70 -25.97 -13.88
C GLY A 233 -19.24 -26.83 -15.06
N SER A 234 -19.25 -26.24 -16.25
CA SER A 234 -18.79 -26.88 -17.48
C SER A 234 -18.10 -25.88 -18.39
N ASP A 235 -16.94 -26.23 -18.93
CA ASP A 235 -16.22 -25.37 -19.88
C ASP A 235 -16.88 -25.30 -21.27
N ALA A 236 -17.95 -26.07 -21.49
CA ALA A 236 -18.83 -25.92 -22.64
C ALA A 236 -19.85 -24.74 -22.49
N ASN A 237 -19.97 -24.21 -21.28
CA ASN A 237 -20.84 -23.07 -20.96
C ASN A 237 -20.19 -21.73 -21.39
N ASP A 238 -20.98 -20.65 -21.37
CA ASP A 238 -20.50 -19.31 -21.69
C ASP A 238 -19.87 -18.56 -20.49
N GLY A 239 -20.23 -18.95 -19.24
CA GLY A 239 -19.78 -18.32 -18.01
C GLY A 239 -20.49 -17.00 -17.68
N LEU A 240 -21.60 -16.66 -18.35
CA LEU A 240 -22.22 -15.34 -18.20
C LEU A 240 -23.20 -15.27 -17.03
N THR A 241 -23.67 -16.42 -16.51
CA THR A 241 -24.52 -16.50 -15.33
C THR A 241 -24.04 -17.60 -14.38
N PRO A 242 -24.48 -17.61 -13.11
CA PRO A 242 -24.15 -18.71 -12.18
C PRO A 242 -24.62 -20.08 -12.70
N GLU A 243 -25.74 -20.14 -13.41
CA GLU A 243 -26.32 -21.37 -13.95
C GLU A 243 -25.52 -21.88 -15.16
N THR A 244 -24.85 -21.00 -15.88
CA THR A 244 -23.99 -21.32 -17.03
C THR A 244 -22.51 -21.16 -16.69
N ALA A 245 -22.14 -21.36 -15.41
CA ALA A 245 -20.77 -21.22 -14.92
C ALA A 245 -19.78 -22.16 -15.63
N LEU A 246 -18.56 -21.68 -15.85
CA LEU A 246 -17.42 -22.49 -16.31
C LEU A 246 -16.96 -23.44 -15.19
N ALA A 247 -16.22 -24.49 -15.54
CA ALA A 247 -15.55 -25.36 -14.58
C ALA A 247 -14.13 -24.87 -14.28
N SER A 248 -13.43 -24.31 -15.28
CA SER A 248 -12.02 -23.96 -15.22
C SER A 248 -11.79 -22.49 -14.85
N ILE A 249 -11.06 -22.26 -13.77
CA ILE A 249 -10.59 -20.91 -13.40
C ILE A 249 -9.66 -20.35 -14.47
N GLN A 250 -8.77 -21.19 -15.05
CA GLN A 250 -7.86 -20.75 -16.12
C GLN A 250 -8.63 -20.25 -17.34
N LEU A 251 -9.68 -20.96 -17.76
CA LEU A 251 -10.50 -20.52 -18.90
C LEU A 251 -11.20 -19.19 -18.63
N ALA A 252 -11.66 -18.96 -17.39
CA ALA A 252 -12.23 -17.67 -17.01
C ALA A 252 -11.18 -16.54 -17.07
N ILE A 253 -9.95 -16.79 -16.61
CA ILE A 253 -8.84 -15.85 -16.72
C ILE A 253 -8.50 -15.55 -18.18
N ASP A 254 -8.49 -16.56 -19.04
CA ASP A 254 -8.19 -16.40 -20.46
C ASP A 254 -9.25 -15.54 -21.16
N LYS A 255 -10.51 -15.60 -20.69
CA LYS A 255 -11.62 -14.77 -21.16
C LYS A 255 -11.64 -13.35 -20.57
N ALA A 256 -10.95 -13.12 -19.46
CA ALA A 256 -10.88 -11.81 -18.77
C ALA A 256 -9.94 -10.86 -19.51
N VAL A 257 -10.33 -10.41 -20.70
CA VAL A 257 -9.50 -9.55 -21.57
C VAL A 257 -9.71 -8.07 -21.30
N ASP A 258 -10.85 -7.69 -20.74
CA ASP A 258 -11.20 -6.30 -20.45
C ASP A 258 -10.82 -5.93 -19.00
N PRO A 259 -10.16 -4.79 -18.76
CA PRO A 259 -9.93 -4.29 -17.41
C PRO A 259 -11.22 -4.16 -16.60
N GLY A 260 -11.16 -4.52 -15.33
CA GLY A 260 -12.33 -4.51 -14.44
C GLY A 260 -13.17 -5.78 -14.52
N THR A 261 -12.72 -6.81 -15.24
CA THR A 261 -13.42 -8.11 -15.26
C THR A 261 -13.41 -8.74 -13.86
N THR A 262 -14.59 -9.18 -13.39
CA THR A 262 -14.75 -9.92 -12.14
C THR A 262 -15.00 -11.40 -12.43
N ILE A 263 -14.09 -12.27 -12.00
CA ILE A 263 -14.27 -13.72 -11.99
C ILE A 263 -14.92 -14.10 -10.67
N CYS A 264 -16.19 -14.47 -10.72
CA CYS A 264 -17.02 -14.86 -9.57
C CYS A 264 -16.90 -16.38 -9.37
N LEU A 265 -16.20 -16.80 -8.33
CA LEU A 265 -16.09 -18.21 -7.96
C LEU A 265 -17.23 -18.60 -7.03
N ALA A 266 -17.92 -19.69 -7.33
CA ALA A 266 -18.80 -20.33 -6.36
C ALA A 266 -17.96 -20.94 -5.22
N ALA A 267 -18.49 -20.96 -4.00
CA ALA A 267 -17.83 -21.61 -2.89
C ALA A 267 -17.65 -23.12 -3.16
N GLY A 268 -16.49 -23.67 -2.80
CA GLY A 268 -16.18 -25.07 -2.97
C GLY A 268 -14.75 -25.35 -3.37
N GLU A 269 -14.44 -26.61 -3.66
CA GLU A 269 -13.10 -27.05 -3.99
C GLU A 269 -12.90 -27.16 -5.50
N TYR A 270 -11.88 -26.51 -6.02
CA TYR A 270 -11.42 -26.56 -7.41
C TYR A 270 -10.14 -27.37 -7.50
N ARG A 271 -10.07 -28.29 -8.46
CA ARG A 271 -8.90 -29.18 -8.68
C ARG A 271 -8.30 -28.92 -10.06
N PRO A 272 -7.48 -27.87 -10.21
CA PRO A 272 -6.82 -27.60 -11.48
C PRO A 272 -5.80 -28.70 -11.79
N THR A 273 -5.70 -29.10 -13.05
CA THR A 273 -4.72 -30.10 -13.52
C THR A 273 -3.37 -29.49 -13.88
N ALA A 274 -3.25 -28.17 -13.81
CA ALA A 274 -2.04 -27.41 -14.08
C ALA A 274 -2.06 -26.10 -13.28
N ARG A 275 -0.90 -25.47 -13.15
CA ARG A 275 -0.77 -24.15 -12.56
C ARG A 275 -1.70 -23.13 -13.22
N ILE A 276 -2.38 -22.35 -12.39
CA ILE A 276 -3.17 -21.21 -12.85
C ILE A 276 -2.21 -20.05 -13.16
N ASN A 277 -2.26 -19.54 -14.40
CA ASN A 277 -1.42 -18.44 -14.85
C ASN A 277 -2.25 -17.19 -15.15
N ILE A 278 -1.87 -16.07 -14.54
CA ILE A 278 -2.47 -14.76 -14.79
C ILE A 278 -1.40 -13.87 -15.44
N ASN A 279 -1.32 -13.98 -16.76
CA ASN A 279 -0.32 -13.27 -17.56
C ASN A 279 -1.00 -12.34 -18.56
N ASP A 280 -0.47 -11.12 -18.71
CA ASP A 280 -0.94 -10.13 -19.68
C ASP A 280 -2.47 -9.86 -19.59
N ARG A 281 -2.98 -9.84 -18.35
CA ARG A 281 -4.38 -9.58 -17.99
C ARG A 281 -4.43 -8.47 -16.93
N ASN A 282 -3.90 -7.29 -17.28
CA ASN A 282 -3.83 -6.18 -16.33
C ASN A 282 -5.21 -5.53 -16.16
N GLY A 283 -5.56 -5.22 -14.92
CA GLY A 283 -6.55 -4.20 -14.61
C GLY A 283 -5.97 -2.79 -14.78
N THR A 284 -6.61 -1.81 -14.18
CA THR A 284 -6.10 -0.44 -14.06
C THR A 284 -6.24 0.04 -12.63
N ALA A 285 -5.59 1.14 -12.27
CA ALA A 285 -5.67 1.71 -10.92
C ALA A 285 -7.12 2.00 -10.48
N ASP A 286 -7.97 2.41 -11.41
CA ASP A 286 -9.38 2.73 -11.15
C ASP A 286 -10.32 1.54 -11.40
N ASN A 287 -9.85 0.46 -12.01
CA ASN A 287 -10.69 -0.67 -12.41
C ASN A 287 -9.92 -2.00 -12.35
N TYR A 288 -9.85 -2.56 -11.16
CA TYR A 288 -9.15 -3.81 -10.89
C TYR A 288 -9.87 -5.00 -11.54
N ASN A 289 -9.09 -5.95 -12.06
CA ASN A 289 -9.60 -7.30 -12.30
C ASN A 289 -9.77 -8.02 -10.96
N SER A 290 -10.75 -8.89 -10.85
CA SER A 290 -11.03 -9.54 -9.57
C SER A 290 -11.20 -11.05 -9.71
N LEU A 291 -10.64 -11.80 -8.77
CA LEU A 291 -10.86 -13.23 -8.58
C LEU A 291 -11.44 -13.41 -7.18
N VAL A 292 -12.75 -13.63 -7.07
CA VAL A 292 -13.46 -13.51 -5.79
C VAL A 292 -14.47 -14.62 -5.56
N CYS A 293 -14.59 -15.04 -4.30
CA CYS A 293 -15.69 -15.86 -3.82
C CYS A 293 -16.47 -15.05 -2.77
N LEU A 294 -17.69 -14.61 -3.11
CA LEU A 294 -18.48 -13.74 -2.23
C LEU A 294 -19.40 -14.52 -1.27
N ASP A 295 -19.73 -15.77 -1.60
CA ASP A 295 -20.70 -16.60 -0.85
C ASP A 295 -20.02 -17.68 0.02
N GLY A 296 -18.73 -17.48 0.35
CA GLY A 296 -17.94 -18.42 1.12
C GLY A 296 -16.47 -18.39 0.73
N ARG A 297 -15.87 -19.53 0.51
CA ARG A 297 -14.46 -19.65 0.10
C ARG A 297 -14.31 -20.58 -1.09
N ALA A 298 -13.48 -20.18 -2.05
CA ALA A 298 -13.04 -21.02 -3.15
C ALA A 298 -11.69 -21.62 -2.78
N VAL A 299 -11.60 -22.95 -2.67
CA VAL A 299 -10.37 -23.66 -2.33
C VAL A 299 -9.76 -24.25 -3.60
N ILE A 300 -8.64 -23.70 -4.03
CA ILE A 300 -7.85 -24.24 -5.15
C ILE A 300 -6.92 -25.30 -4.58
N ASN A 301 -7.29 -26.57 -4.71
CA ASN A 301 -6.52 -27.71 -4.27
C ASN A 301 -5.75 -28.31 -5.44
N CYS A 302 -4.43 -28.09 -5.45
CA CYS A 302 -3.54 -28.54 -6.53
C CYS A 302 -3.21 -30.03 -6.49
N ASP A 303 -3.61 -30.72 -5.42
CA ASP A 303 -3.49 -32.17 -5.23
C ASP A 303 -2.04 -32.73 -5.29
N HIS A 304 -1.06 -31.88 -4.97
CA HIS A 304 0.37 -32.25 -4.95
C HIS A 304 1.03 -31.89 -3.61
N PRO A 305 0.58 -32.47 -2.47
CA PRO A 305 1.13 -32.13 -1.17
C PRO A 305 2.60 -32.54 -1.05
N TYR A 306 3.45 -31.61 -0.63
CA TYR A 306 4.85 -31.86 -0.25
C TYR A 306 5.71 -32.55 -1.31
N HIS A 307 5.61 -32.14 -2.57
CA HIS A 307 6.48 -32.67 -3.60
C HIS A 307 7.81 -31.95 -3.66
N SER A 308 8.85 -32.70 -3.99
CA SER A 308 10.17 -32.21 -4.30
C SER A 308 10.11 -31.19 -5.44
N HIS A 309 10.81 -30.10 -5.26
CA HIS A 309 11.05 -29.04 -6.26
C HIS A 309 11.52 -29.58 -7.62
N SER A 310 12.09 -30.81 -7.65
CA SER A 310 12.67 -31.40 -8.85
C SER A 310 11.67 -32.11 -9.75
N ASP A 311 10.53 -32.59 -9.24
CA ASP A 311 9.73 -33.58 -9.94
C ASP A 311 8.55 -33.01 -10.76
N ASN A 312 8.07 -31.85 -10.46
CA ASN A 312 7.13 -31.05 -11.24
C ASN A 312 6.84 -29.73 -10.51
N PRO A 313 7.79 -28.78 -10.44
CA PRO A 313 7.64 -27.57 -9.65
C PRO A 313 6.61 -26.67 -10.32
N TYR A 314 5.38 -26.66 -9.81
CA TYR A 314 4.46 -25.61 -10.20
C TYR A 314 3.75 -25.00 -9.01
N GLN A 315 3.67 -23.70 -9.06
CA GLN A 315 2.91 -22.89 -8.13
C GLN A 315 1.42 -23.16 -8.30
N GLY A 316 0.63 -22.97 -7.26
CA GLY A 316 -0.82 -23.03 -7.39
C GLY A 316 -1.34 -21.94 -8.34
N ILE A 317 -0.95 -20.70 -8.05
CA ILE A 317 -1.21 -19.53 -8.91
C ILE A 317 0.10 -18.80 -9.19
N ARG A 318 0.34 -18.45 -10.45
CA ARG A 318 1.39 -17.52 -10.85
C ARG A 318 0.76 -16.24 -11.39
N LEU A 319 0.96 -15.13 -10.70
CA LEU A 319 0.44 -13.80 -11.04
C LEU A 319 1.58 -12.92 -11.55
N THR A 320 1.56 -12.61 -12.84
CA THR A 320 2.49 -11.66 -13.46
C THR A 320 1.80 -10.37 -13.90
N SER A 321 0.49 -10.32 -13.82
CA SER A 321 -0.32 -9.14 -14.13
C SER A 321 -0.42 -8.20 -12.93
N SER A 322 -0.93 -6.99 -13.19
CA SER A 322 -1.10 -5.93 -12.21
C SER A 322 -2.57 -5.57 -12.03
N TYR A 323 -2.89 -4.93 -10.89
CA TYR A 323 -4.24 -4.47 -10.56
C TYR A 323 -5.25 -5.63 -10.51
N TRP A 324 -4.89 -6.70 -9.82
CA TRP A 324 -5.79 -7.80 -9.47
C TRP A 324 -6.21 -7.71 -8.01
N HIS A 325 -7.47 -8.03 -7.73
CA HIS A 325 -7.98 -8.21 -6.38
C HIS A 325 -8.46 -9.65 -6.17
N PHE A 326 -7.81 -10.36 -5.25
CA PHE A 326 -8.22 -11.70 -4.81
C PHE A 326 -8.94 -11.57 -3.47
N TYR A 327 -10.08 -12.25 -3.32
CA TYR A 327 -10.83 -12.27 -2.08
C TYR A 327 -11.46 -13.64 -1.83
N HIS A 328 -11.23 -14.21 -0.64
CA HIS A 328 -11.69 -15.53 -0.24
C HIS A 328 -11.26 -16.66 -1.21
N VAL A 329 -10.05 -16.57 -1.74
CA VAL A 329 -9.45 -17.59 -2.62
C VAL A 329 -8.32 -18.26 -1.87
N ASP A 330 -8.53 -19.50 -1.47
CA ASP A 330 -7.54 -20.29 -0.76
C ASP A 330 -6.75 -21.17 -1.74
N VAL A 331 -5.45 -21.36 -1.49
CA VAL A 331 -4.60 -22.22 -2.30
C VAL A 331 -3.91 -23.25 -1.41
N THR A 332 -4.03 -24.51 -1.77
CA THR A 332 -3.44 -25.60 -0.99
C THR A 332 -2.87 -26.71 -1.88
N ASN A 333 -1.91 -27.44 -1.33
CA ASN A 333 -1.29 -28.60 -1.95
C ASN A 333 -0.67 -28.33 -3.33
N ALA A 334 -0.12 -27.11 -3.56
CA ALA A 334 0.76 -26.87 -4.69
C ALA A 334 2.13 -27.54 -4.44
N SER A 335 2.81 -28.01 -5.48
CA SER A 335 4.13 -28.65 -5.32
C SER A 335 5.28 -27.63 -5.14
N ASP A 336 5.01 -26.37 -5.30
CA ASP A 336 5.89 -25.21 -5.12
C ASP A 336 5.09 -24.15 -4.33
N ASN A 337 5.27 -22.86 -4.57
CA ASN A 337 4.53 -21.82 -3.86
C ASN A 337 3.02 -21.91 -4.05
N GLY A 338 2.24 -21.55 -3.03
CA GLY A 338 0.80 -21.39 -3.19
C GLY A 338 0.47 -20.28 -4.18
N LEU A 339 0.99 -19.08 -3.94
CA LEU A 339 0.91 -17.93 -4.85
C LEU A 339 2.30 -17.38 -5.12
N LEU A 340 2.66 -17.23 -6.38
CA LEU A 340 3.86 -16.54 -6.82
C LEU A 340 3.50 -15.25 -7.55
N ILE A 341 3.96 -14.10 -7.05
CA ILE A 341 3.84 -12.77 -7.68
C ILE A 341 5.22 -12.37 -8.20
N GLU A 342 5.37 -12.22 -9.51
CA GLU A 342 6.64 -11.84 -10.12
C GLU A 342 6.45 -11.17 -11.47
N ARG A 343 7.36 -10.31 -11.90
CA ARG A 343 7.38 -9.83 -13.29
C ARG A 343 7.61 -11.00 -14.24
N ASN A 344 6.92 -10.96 -15.37
CA ASN A 344 7.02 -12.01 -16.36
C ASN A 344 8.42 -12.03 -16.99
N LYS A 345 9.07 -13.18 -16.93
CA LYS A 345 10.35 -13.40 -17.62
C LYS A 345 10.07 -14.12 -18.93
N PRO A 346 10.34 -13.50 -20.09
CA PRO A 346 10.24 -14.20 -21.36
C PRO A 346 11.13 -15.44 -21.39
N THR A 347 10.70 -16.49 -22.06
CA THR A 347 11.51 -17.70 -22.22
C THR A 347 12.87 -17.36 -22.84
N GLY A 348 13.96 -17.69 -22.16
CA GLY A 348 15.32 -17.32 -22.57
C GLY A 348 15.68 -15.85 -22.31
N GLY A 349 14.80 -15.07 -21.66
CA GLY A 349 15.03 -13.66 -21.33
C GLY A 349 16.10 -13.45 -20.24
N SER A 350 16.68 -12.27 -20.23
CA SER A 350 17.68 -11.80 -19.26
C SER A 350 17.04 -11.05 -18.08
N SER A 351 17.86 -10.68 -17.09
CA SER A 351 17.44 -9.77 -16.01
C SER A 351 17.02 -8.39 -16.54
N THR A 352 17.62 -7.92 -17.64
CA THR A 352 17.22 -6.67 -18.29
C THR A 352 15.80 -6.76 -18.85
N ASP A 353 15.41 -7.90 -19.41
CA ASP A 353 14.05 -8.11 -19.92
C ASP A 353 13.02 -8.04 -18.79
N ILE A 354 13.34 -8.59 -17.61
CA ILE A 354 12.49 -8.46 -16.43
C ILE A 354 12.38 -7.00 -15.97
N GLN A 355 13.49 -6.25 -15.98
CA GLN A 355 13.50 -4.83 -15.60
C GLN A 355 12.61 -3.97 -16.50
N ASN A 356 12.57 -4.29 -17.79
CA ASN A 356 11.77 -3.55 -18.77
C ASN A 356 10.25 -3.80 -18.65
N ARG A 357 9.83 -4.83 -17.93
CA ARG A 357 8.40 -5.12 -17.71
C ARG A 357 7.83 -4.35 -16.51
N THR A 358 7.88 -3.03 -16.59
CA THR A 358 7.48 -2.14 -15.49
C THR A 358 5.98 -2.16 -15.18
N GLN A 359 5.16 -2.71 -16.08
CA GLN A 359 3.71 -2.83 -15.93
C GLN A 359 3.27 -4.18 -15.34
N ASP A 360 4.21 -5.04 -14.98
CA ASP A 360 3.92 -6.38 -14.46
C ASP A 360 4.01 -6.45 -12.94
N ALA A 361 3.17 -7.29 -12.34
CA ALA A 361 3.23 -7.74 -10.95
C ALA A 361 3.27 -6.60 -9.91
N HIS A 362 2.47 -5.56 -10.12
CA HIS A 362 2.36 -4.46 -9.16
C HIS A 362 0.90 -4.10 -8.85
N ASP A 363 0.70 -3.43 -7.70
CA ASP A 363 -0.60 -2.95 -7.25
C ASP A 363 -1.69 -4.04 -7.20
N ASN A 364 -1.30 -5.29 -6.88
CA ASN A 364 -2.26 -6.36 -6.65
C ASN A 364 -2.70 -6.37 -5.19
N ILE A 365 -3.95 -6.71 -4.93
CA ILE A 365 -4.55 -6.86 -3.60
C ILE A 365 -4.89 -8.33 -3.40
N ILE A 366 -4.32 -8.95 -2.38
CA ILE A 366 -4.64 -10.33 -1.96
C ILE A 366 -5.23 -10.22 -0.57
N GLU A 367 -6.53 -10.45 -0.44
CA GLU A 367 -7.29 -10.14 0.76
C GLU A 367 -8.07 -11.34 1.29
N ASP A 368 -7.95 -11.60 2.58
CA ASP A 368 -8.63 -12.69 3.30
C ASP A 368 -8.52 -14.03 2.55
N CYS A 369 -7.31 -14.38 2.11
CA CYS A 369 -6.98 -15.63 1.44
C CYS A 369 -6.11 -16.52 2.35
N LYS A 370 -6.13 -17.84 2.11
CA LYS A 370 -5.30 -18.79 2.85
C LYS A 370 -4.38 -19.55 1.90
N PHE A 371 -3.12 -19.72 2.31
CA PHE A 371 -2.08 -20.41 1.54
C PHE A 371 -1.45 -21.47 2.44
N TYR A 372 -1.80 -22.73 2.24
CA TYR A 372 -1.42 -23.76 3.21
C TYR A 372 -1.10 -25.12 2.58
N ARG A 373 -0.20 -25.85 3.23
CA ARG A 373 0.26 -27.18 2.80
C ARG A 373 0.85 -27.19 1.39
N ASN A 374 1.49 -26.10 0.99
CA ASN A 374 2.20 -26.03 -0.28
C ASN A 374 3.63 -26.54 -0.11
N GLY A 375 4.24 -26.98 -1.19
CA GLY A 375 5.58 -27.60 -1.22
C GLY A 375 6.74 -26.59 -1.17
N ASP A 376 6.45 -25.31 -1.12
CA ASP A 376 7.34 -24.18 -0.86
C ASP A 376 6.51 -23.09 -0.13
N THR A 377 6.88 -21.85 -0.21
CA THR A 377 6.28 -20.70 0.46
C THR A 377 4.79 -20.53 0.15
N GLY A 378 3.99 -20.14 1.15
CA GLY A 378 2.58 -19.79 0.95
C GLY A 378 2.39 -18.71 -0.09
N VAL A 379 2.99 -17.52 0.12
CA VAL A 379 3.00 -16.41 -0.85
C VAL A 379 4.42 -15.92 -1.06
N GLN A 380 4.95 -16.04 -2.26
CA GLN A 380 6.26 -15.47 -2.62
C GLN A 380 6.09 -14.29 -3.57
N ILE A 381 6.80 -13.18 -3.28
CA ILE A 381 6.94 -12.04 -4.18
C ILE A 381 8.41 -11.89 -4.55
N LYS A 382 8.73 -11.98 -5.84
CA LYS A 382 10.12 -11.88 -6.35
C LYS A 382 10.20 -11.17 -7.70
N ASN A 383 11.37 -11.16 -8.31
CA ASN A 383 11.60 -10.64 -9.67
C ASN A 383 10.93 -9.28 -9.91
N LEU A 384 11.21 -8.31 -9.01
CA LEU A 384 10.70 -6.94 -9.05
C LEU A 384 9.18 -6.78 -8.90
N GLY A 385 8.45 -7.79 -8.41
CA GLY A 385 7.07 -7.60 -7.94
C GLY A 385 7.03 -6.53 -6.86
N ALA A 386 6.20 -5.49 -7.02
CA ALA A 386 6.25 -4.26 -6.25
C ALA A 386 4.87 -3.72 -5.91
N TYR A 387 4.75 -2.95 -4.83
CA TYR A 387 3.50 -2.27 -4.43
C TYR A 387 2.29 -3.21 -4.31
N ASN A 388 2.51 -4.49 -3.98
CA ASN A 388 1.42 -5.44 -3.75
C ASN A 388 0.96 -5.39 -2.29
N TYR A 389 -0.32 -5.59 -2.06
CA TYR A 389 -0.99 -5.54 -0.77
C TYR A 389 -1.48 -6.92 -0.38
N ILE A 390 -0.96 -7.47 0.71
CA ILE A 390 -1.37 -8.76 1.26
C ILE A 390 -2.08 -8.47 2.58
N LEU A 391 -3.39 -8.67 2.60
CA LEU A 391 -4.28 -8.15 3.64
C LEU A 391 -5.03 -9.27 4.34
N ASN A 392 -4.90 -9.39 5.66
CA ASN A 392 -5.64 -10.35 6.50
C ASN A 392 -5.54 -11.80 6.01
N CYS A 393 -4.42 -12.17 5.37
CA CYS A 393 -4.19 -13.50 4.84
C CYS A 393 -3.53 -14.43 5.86
N ASP A 394 -3.78 -15.74 5.73
CA ASP A 394 -3.11 -16.78 6.49
C ASP A 394 -2.17 -17.60 5.61
N ALA A 395 -0.96 -17.89 6.10
CA ALA A 395 -0.03 -18.81 5.47
C ALA A 395 0.49 -19.82 6.50
N PHE A 396 0.17 -21.10 6.33
CA PHE A 396 0.46 -22.09 7.35
C PHE A 396 0.65 -23.51 6.81
N GLU A 397 1.39 -24.31 7.57
CA GLU A 397 1.70 -25.70 7.25
C GLU A 397 2.34 -25.86 5.86
N ASN A 398 3.00 -24.82 5.34
CA ASN A 398 3.78 -24.92 4.11
C ASN A 398 5.08 -25.66 4.41
N LYS A 399 5.48 -26.59 3.53
CA LYS A 399 6.60 -27.48 3.81
C LYS A 399 7.26 -27.94 2.52
N ASP A 400 8.54 -27.65 2.36
CA ASP A 400 9.40 -28.25 1.34
C ASP A 400 10.08 -29.52 1.84
N GLU A 401 10.69 -30.27 0.95
CA GLU A 401 11.37 -31.55 1.27
C GLU A 401 12.54 -31.34 2.25
N GLY A 402 13.25 -30.22 2.12
CA GLY A 402 14.42 -29.87 2.94
C GLY A 402 14.11 -29.04 4.17
N ASP A 403 12.87 -28.68 4.40
CA ASP A 403 12.37 -27.83 5.47
C ASP A 403 12.93 -26.38 5.49
N GLY A 404 13.77 -25.98 4.55
CA GLY A 404 14.55 -24.75 4.64
C GLY A 404 14.16 -23.63 3.68
N ASP A 405 13.10 -23.81 2.89
CA ASP A 405 12.66 -22.86 1.88
C ASP A 405 11.18 -22.46 2.01
N ALA A 406 10.35 -23.29 2.66
CA ALA A 406 8.91 -23.06 2.75
C ALA A 406 8.53 -22.16 3.91
N ASP A 407 8.36 -20.88 3.59
CA ASP A 407 7.93 -19.82 4.50
C ASP A 407 6.41 -19.60 4.46
N GLY A 408 5.91 -18.78 5.38
CA GLY A 408 4.54 -18.26 5.27
C GLY A 408 4.43 -17.24 4.13
N PHE A 409 5.11 -16.11 4.29
CA PHE A 409 5.14 -15.00 3.33
C PHE A 409 6.59 -14.61 3.03
N ALA A 410 6.97 -14.59 1.76
CA ALA A 410 8.34 -14.33 1.38
C ALA A 410 8.47 -13.27 0.27
N PRO A 411 8.47 -11.98 0.62
CA PRO A 411 8.94 -10.94 -0.29
C PRO A 411 10.47 -10.98 -0.35
N LYS A 412 11.04 -11.90 -1.13
CA LYS A 412 12.46 -12.26 -1.08
C LYS A 412 13.17 -12.30 -2.43
N ILE A 413 14.47 -12.57 -2.39
CA ILE A 413 15.41 -12.71 -3.50
C ILE A 413 15.61 -11.38 -4.23
N SER A 414 14.85 -11.07 -5.25
CA SER A 414 14.95 -9.85 -6.05
C SER A 414 13.61 -9.12 -6.07
N VAL A 415 12.99 -9.00 -4.91
CA VAL A 415 11.70 -8.33 -4.74
C VAL A 415 11.78 -6.85 -5.11
N GLY A 416 10.66 -6.25 -5.55
CA GLY A 416 10.50 -4.81 -5.74
C GLY A 416 10.04 -4.11 -4.46
N THR A 417 10.11 -2.78 -4.45
CA THR A 417 9.75 -1.94 -3.29
C THR A 417 8.24 -1.84 -3.07
N GLY A 418 7.83 -1.41 -1.88
CA GLY A 418 6.46 -1.01 -1.57
C GLY A 418 5.47 -2.16 -1.35
N ASN A 419 5.94 -3.41 -1.21
CA ASN A 419 5.06 -4.51 -0.84
C ASN A 419 4.65 -4.38 0.63
N TYR A 420 3.36 -4.50 0.89
CA TYR A 420 2.75 -4.22 2.18
C TYR A 420 1.91 -5.39 2.68
N PHE A 421 2.19 -5.81 3.91
CA PHE A 421 1.49 -6.90 4.58
C PHE A 421 0.75 -6.35 5.80
N TYR A 422 -0.56 -6.57 5.89
CA TYR A 422 -1.38 -6.10 7.00
C TYR A 422 -2.26 -7.19 7.58
N GLY A 423 -2.22 -7.35 8.90
CA GLY A 423 -3.08 -8.28 9.61
C GLY A 423 -2.85 -9.75 9.25
N CYS A 424 -1.76 -10.07 8.55
CA CYS A 424 -1.46 -11.43 8.10
C CYS A 424 -0.95 -12.30 9.25
N ARG A 425 -1.21 -13.63 9.14
CA ARG A 425 -0.74 -14.62 10.10
C ARG A 425 0.07 -15.71 9.41
N ALA A 426 1.31 -15.90 9.88
CA ALA A 426 2.21 -16.94 9.40
C ALA A 426 2.54 -17.91 10.53
N TYR A 427 2.17 -19.19 10.39
CA TYR A 427 2.34 -20.15 11.48
C TYR A 427 2.51 -21.59 10.99
N ASN A 428 3.25 -22.36 11.78
CA ASN A 428 3.51 -23.78 11.50
C ASN A 428 4.05 -24.04 10.09
N ASN A 429 4.83 -23.12 9.51
CA ASN A 429 5.56 -23.35 8.27
C ASN A 429 6.87 -24.06 8.58
N SER A 430 7.44 -24.81 7.62
CA SER A 430 8.66 -25.59 7.90
C SER A 430 9.89 -24.72 8.07
N ASP A 431 9.94 -23.53 7.49
CA ASP A 431 11.03 -22.57 7.69
C ASP A 431 10.53 -21.31 8.44
N ASP A 432 10.54 -20.15 7.86
CA ASP A 432 10.25 -18.89 8.52
C ASP A 432 8.78 -18.46 8.39
N GLY A 433 8.31 -17.60 9.28
CA GLY A 433 6.98 -17.00 9.14
C GLY A 433 6.96 -15.97 8.01
N TYR A 434 7.88 -15.01 8.08
CA TYR A 434 8.11 -13.97 7.08
C TYR A 434 9.59 -13.96 6.72
N ASP A 435 9.92 -14.11 5.42
CA ASP A 435 11.28 -14.12 4.93
C ASP A 435 11.54 -13.00 3.91
N VAL A 436 12.38 -12.03 4.29
CA VAL A 436 12.83 -10.92 3.43
C VAL A 436 14.27 -11.18 2.95
N PHE A 437 14.64 -12.41 2.72
CA PHE A 437 15.99 -12.77 2.27
C PHE A 437 16.30 -12.14 0.92
N PHE A 438 17.13 -11.11 0.93
CA PHE A 438 17.54 -10.41 -0.27
C PHE A 438 18.76 -11.07 -0.91
N LYS A 439 18.77 -11.09 -2.24
CA LYS A 439 19.87 -11.65 -3.01
C LYS A 439 20.27 -10.70 -4.13
N LYS A 440 21.44 -10.08 -3.99
CA LYS A 440 21.98 -9.14 -4.96
C LYS A 440 22.48 -9.88 -6.20
N SER A 441 21.59 -10.20 -7.11
CA SER A 441 21.93 -10.84 -8.38
C SER A 441 21.15 -10.21 -9.54
N GLY A 442 21.77 -10.12 -10.71
CA GLY A 442 21.06 -9.73 -11.93
C GLY A 442 20.67 -8.24 -12.05
N GLY A 443 21.37 -7.34 -11.36
CA GLY A 443 21.16 -5.88 -11.49
C GLY A 443 19.94 -5.36 -10.72
N PHE A 444 19.47 -6.08 -9.73
CA PHE A 444 18.42 -5.65 -8.83
C PHE A 444 18.92 -4.58 -7.84
N LYS A 445 18.02 -3.70 -7.40
CA LYS A 445 18.40 -2.53 -6.58
C LYS A 445 18.46 -2.90 -5.10
N ASP A 446 19.44 -2.34 -4.40
CA ASP A 446 19.44 -2.22 -2.95
C ASP A 446 18.33 -1.23 -2.50
N ASN A 447 18.04 -1.21 -1.21
CA ASN A 447 17.15 -0.24 -0.54
C ASN A 447 15.70 -0.29 -1.03
N VAL A 448 15.19 -1.48 -1.35
CA VAL A 448 13.75 -1.67 -1.52
C VAL A 448 13.11 -1.75 -0.13
N THR A 449 11.92 -1.18 0.01
CA THR A 449 11.20 -1.14 1.30
C THR A 449 10.08 -2.16 1.32
N ILE A 450 10.00 -2.94 2.40
CA ILE A 450 8.92 -3.88 2.70
C ILE A 450 8.31 -3.48 4.04
N VAL A 451 6.99 -3.47 4.12
CA VAL A 451 6.26 -3.07 5.32
C VAL A 451 5.39 -4.21 5.85
N PHE A 452 5.50 -4.48 7.14
CA PHE A 452 4.62 -5.39 7.88
C PHE A 452 3.89 -4.61 8.97
N GLU A 453 2.56 -4.68 8.98
CA GLU A 453 1.76 -4.02 9.99
C GLU A 453 0.73 -4.96 10.60
N LYS A 454 0.63 -5.00 11.93
CA LYS A 454 -0.27 -5.89 12.69
C LYS A 454 -0.17 -7.36 12.28
N CYS A 455 0.99 -7.79 11.78
CA CYS A 455 1.24 -9.16 11.38
C CYS A 455 1.62 -10.03 12.58
N LEU A 456 1.26 -11.32 12.50
CA LEU A 456 1.54 -12.31 13.54
C LEU A 456 2.35 -13.47 12.94
N ALA A 457 3.45 -13.84 13.62
CA ALA A 457 4.23 -15.03 13.33
C ALA A 457 4.29 -15.93 14.57
N TYR A 458 3.86 -17.17 14.49
CA TYR A 458 3.95 -18.07 15.63
C TYR A 458 4.22 -19.54 15.24
N GLU A 459 4.98 -20.22 16.07
CA GLU A 459 5.27 -21.64 15.97
C GLU A 459 5.79 -22.08 14.60
N ASN A 460 6.53 -21.20 13.89
CA ASN A 460 7.19 -21.60 12.65
C ASN A 460 8.36 -22.53 12.97
N ALA A 461 8.66 -23.46 12.07
CA ALA A 461 9.46 -24.67 12.18
C ALA A 461 8.88 -25.69 13.18
N ILE A 462 7.54 -25.66 13.40
CA ILE A 462 6.79 -26.71 14.10
C ILE A 462 5.65 -27.15 13.18
N ILE A 463 5.66 -28.39 12.70
CA ILE A 463 4.58 -28.96 11.90
C ILE A 463 4.09 -30.24 12.57
N ASN A 464 2.78 -30.39 12.73
CA ASN A 464 2.16 -31.55 13.37
C ASN A 464 2.75 -31.89 14.76
N GLY A 465 3.13 -30.87 15.52
CA GLY A 465 3.72 -31.06 16.85
C GLY A 465 5.15 -31.57 16.84
N ALA A 466 5.88 -31.45 15.73
CA ALA A 466 7.28 -31.84 15.60
C ALA A 466 8.14 -30.67 15.05
N LEU A 467 9.38 -30.56 15.52
CA LEU A 467 10.36 -29.63 14.97
C LEU A 467 10.75 -30.03 13.55
N THR A 468 10.90 -29.04 12.67
CA THR A 468 11.49 -29.20 11.35
C THR A 468 12.98 -28.85 11.37
N GLU A 469 13.68 -29.07 10.26
CA GLU A 469 15.09 -28.68 10.11
C GLU A 469 15.27 -27.20 9.70
N GLY A 470 14.19 -26.49 9.37
CA GLY A 470 14.20 -25.10 8.97
C GLY A 470 14.70 -24.10 10.02
N ASN A 471 14.82 -22.87 9.64
CA ASN A 471 15.35 -21.80 10.50
C ASN A 471 14.38 -21.49 11.67
N GLY A 472 13.09 -21.35 11.38
CA GLY A 472 12.06 -21.11 12.37
C GLY A 472 12.10 -19.70 12.97
N ASN A 473 12.36 -18.68 12.16
CA ASN A 473 12.21 -17.31 12.59
C ASN A 473 10.75 -16.86 12.41
N GLY A 474 10.33 -15.90 13.22
CA GLY A 474 9.05 -15.21 13.01
C GLY A 474 9.14 -14.25 11.83
N PHE A 475 10.02 -13.25 11.95
CA PHE A 475 10.34 -12.26 10.92
C PHE A 475 11.85 -12.27 10.66
N LYS A 476 12.25 -12.74 9.49
CA LYS A 476 13.63 -12.70 9.01
C LYS A 476 13.79 -11.50 8.08
N CYS A 477 14.47 -10.47 8.57
CA CYS A 477 14.48 -9.13 8.00
C CYS A 477 15.67 -8.87 7.07
N GLY A 478 15.97 -9.75 6.14
CA GLY A 478 17.00 -9.54 5.13
C GLY A 478 18.08 -10.61 5.06
N SER A 479 19.25 -10.24 4.55
CA SER A 479 20.43 -11.10 4.40
C SER A 479 21.72 -10.29 4.38
N ASP A 480 22.87 -10.96 4.44
CA ASP A 480 24.20 -10.38 4.27
C ASP A 480 24.54 -9.98 2.83
N GLN A 481 23.64 -10.14 1.88
CA GLN A 481 23.89 -9.93 0.46
C GLN A 481 23.46 -8.58 -0.09
N GLY A 482 22.85 -7.71 0.75
CA GLY A 482 22.43 -6.38 0.34
C GLY A 482 21.63 -5.66 1.41
N ALA A 483 21.34 -4.39 1.19
CA ALA A 483 20.56 -3.56 2.08
C ALA A 483 19.08 -3.61 1.70
N MET A 484 18.24 -4.04 2.65
CA MET A 484 16.79 -4.00 2.57
C MET A 484 16.25 -3.07 3.65
N ASN A 485 15.23 -2.28 3.33
CA ASN A 485 14.53 -1.49 4.32
C ASN A 485 13.29 -2.26 4.77
N VAL A 486 13.22 -2.59 6.03
CA VAL A 486 12.12 -3.37 6.61
C VAL A 486 11.46 -2.58 7.74
N VAL A 487 10.18 -2.29 7.58
CA VAL A 487 9.37 -1.60 8.57
C VAL A 487 8.38 -2.58 9.19
N LEU A 488 8.39 -2.67 10.52
CA LEU A 488 7.49 -3.54 11.27
C LEU A 488 6.71 -2.69 12.29
N ASN A 489 5.41 -2.59 12.09
CA ASN A 489 4.52 -1.82 12.95
C ASN A 489 3.53 -2.75 13.66
N ARG A 490 3.53 -2.75 14.99
CA ARG A 490 2.58 -3.53 15.81
C ARG A 490 2.55 -5.02 15.48
N CYS A 491 3.72 -5.57 15.06
CA CYS A 491 3.86 -6.99 14.76
C CYS A 491 4.11 -7.82 16.02
N ILE A 492 3.69 -9.08 15.98
CA ILE A 492 3.84 -10.01 17.10
C ILE A 492 4.53 -11.28 16.62
N ALA A 493 5.56 -11.72 17.33
CA ALA A 493 6.25 -12.98 17.09
C ALA A 493 6.22 -13.85 18.37
N VAL A 494 5.58 -15.04 18.29
CA VAL A 494 5.37 -15.91 19.46
C VAL A 494 5.87 -17.32 19.19
N ASN A 495 6.71 -17.84 20.09
CA ASN A 495 7.13 -19.24 20.12
C ASN A 495 7.66 -19.79 18.78
N ASN A 496 8.23 -18.93 17.95
CA ASN A 496 8.97 -19.42 16.78
C ASN A 496 10.23 -20.16 17.25
N VAL A 497 10.62 -21.21 16.54
CA VAL A 497 11.64 -22.17 17.01
C VAL A 497 13.01 -21.50 17.25
N ASN A 498 13.29 -20.42 16.53
CA ASN A 498 14.58 -19.73 16.63
C ASN A 498 14.42 -18.28 17.15
N LYS A 499 14.10 -17.32 16.28
CA LYS A 499 14.05 -15.91 16.65
C LYS A 499 12.69 -15.32 16.29
N GLY A 500 12.17 -14.47 17.16
CA GLY A 500 10.94 -13.72 16.85
C GLY A 500 11.18 -12.74 15.73
N PHE A 501 12.14 -11.84 15.92
CA PHE A 501 12.58 -10.84 14.93
C PHE A 501 14.09 -10.99 14.73
N ASP A 502 14.51 -11.23 13.50
CA ASP A 502 15.90 -11.48 13.13
C ASP A 502 16.37 -10.46 12.08
N GLN A 503 17.33 -9.61 12.42
CA GLN A 503 18.00 -8.74 11.45
C GLN A 503 18.61 -9.54 10.30
N ASN A 504 19.10 -10.75 10.58
CA ASN A 504 19.72 -11.68 9.63
C ASN A 504 20.80 -11.03 8.77
N HIS A 505 21.70 -10.23 9.41
CA HIS A 505 22.81 -9.52 8.77
C HIS A 505 22.38 -8.51 7.68
N ASN A 506 21.13 -8.07 7.68
CA ASN A 506 20.71 -6.99 6.80
C ASN A 506 21.42 -5.70 7.15
N SER A 507 22.06 -5.09 6.16
CA SER A 507 22.79 -3.83 6.33
C SER A 507 21.95 -2.57 6.06
N GLY A 508 20.70 -2.71 5.67
CA GLY A 508 19.74 -1.60 5.46
C GLY A 508 18.97 -1.22 6.72
N ASP A 509 17.96 -0.37 6.56
CA ASP A 509 17.13 0.10 7.66
C ASP A 509 16.20 -0.99 8.18
N ILE A 510 16.15 -1.14 9.50
CA ILE A 510 15.13 -1.96 10.17
C ILE A 510 14.45 -1.11 11.23
N ILE A 511 13.19 -0.79 11.01
CA ILE A 511 12.40 0.07 11.88
C ILE A 511 11.27 -0.76 12.49
N MET A 512 11.27 -0.91 13.81
CA MET A 512 10.26 -1.66 14.56
C MET A 512 9.53 -0.73 15.52
N ASN A 513 8.22 -0.62 15.38
CA ASN A 513 7.37 0.19 16.24
C ASN A 513 6.32 -0.67 16.95
N ASN A 514 6.26 -0.62 18.28
CA ASN A 514 5.26 -1.32 19.09
C ASN A 514 5.19 -2.84 18.80
N CYS A 515 6.32 -3.47 18.49
CA CYS A 515 6.39 -4.90 18.21
C CYS A 515 6.56 -5.71 19.50
N THR A 516 5.99 -6.91 19.53
CA THR A 516 6.10 -7.82 20.69
C THR A 516 6.72 -9.14 20.27
N GLY A 517 7.87 -9.47 20.88
CA GLY A 517 8.55 -10.75 20.73
C GLY A 517 8.42 -11.58 22.01
N TYR A 518 7.86 -12.79 21.89
CA TYR A 518 7.74 -13.70 23.02
C TYR A 518 8.17 -15.12 22.63
N ALA A 519 9.09 -15.70 23.38
CA ALA A 519 9.57 -17.06 23.12
C ALA A 519 9.71 -17.85 24.41
N LEU A 520 9.05 -18.99 24.47
CA LEU A 520 9.29 -20.00 25.51
C LEU A 520 10.42 -20.94 25.05
N LYS A 521 11.24 -21.35 25.97
CA LYS A 521 12.27 -22.37 25.69
C LYS A 521 11.66 -23.73 25.37
N ASN A 522 10.51 -24.05 25.97
CA ASN A 522 9.77 -25.28 25.76
C ASN A 522 8.32 -24.97 25.41
N VAL A 523 7.84 -25.50 24.31
CA VAL A 523 6.46 -25.38 23.82
C VAL A 523 5.94 -26.79 23.53
N ASP A 524 4.85 -27.17 24.17
CA ASP A 524 4.19 -28.48 24.01
C ASP A 524 5.13 -29.70 24.04
N GLY A 525 6.12 -29.64 24.94
CA GLY A 525 7.13 -30.69 25.09
C GLY A 525 8.32 -30.58 24.15
N LEU A 526 8.32 -29.64 23.20
CA LEU A 526 9.43 -29.37 22.30
C LEU A 526 10.39 -28.34 22.92
N THR A 527 11.68 -28.57 22.79
CA THR A 527 12.72 -27.60 23.19
C THR A 527 13.12 -26.77 21.97
N LEU A 528 12.79 -25.46 22.00
CA LEU A 528 13.10 -24.56 20.89
C LEU A 528 14.62 -24.31 20.79
N LYS A 529 15.12 -24.20 19.55
CA LYS A 529 16.57 -24.15 19.24
C LYS A 529 17.28 -22.97 19.93
N LYS A 530 16.74 -21.75 19.80
CA LYS A 530 17.36 -20.54 20.37
C LYS A 530 16.42 -19.68 21.19
N ALA A 531 15.13 -19.67 20.91
CA ALA A 531 14.08 -18.96 21.65
C ALA A 531 14.44 -17.48 21.95
N TYR A 532 14.94 -16.74 20.96
CA TYR A 532 15.20 -15.31 21.08
C TYR A 532 13.97 -14.50 20.63
N SER A 533 13.55 -13.51 21.42
CA SER A 533 12.52 -12.56 20.96
C SER A 533 13.06 -11.67 19.84
N TYR A 534 14.28 -11.13 20.01
CA TYR A 534 14.95 -10.25 19.04
C TYR A 534 16.41 -10.66 18.84
N ARG A 535 16.90 -10.53 17.60
CA ARG A 535 18.31 -10.72 17.28
C ARG A 535 18.80 -9.62 16.36
N ALA A 536 19.75 -8.81 16.85
CA ALA A 536 20.46 -7.80 16.07
C ALA A 536 21.95 -8.19 15.92
N TYR A 537 22.59 -7.67 14.89
CA TYR A 537 24.00 -7.81 14.57
C TYR A 537 24.63 -6.44 14.38
N GLU A 538 25.96 -6.35 14.33
CA GLU A 538 26.71 -5.09 14.23
C GLU A 538 27.12 -4.77 12.78
N ASP A 539 26.25 -4.98 11.80
CA ASP A 539 26.57 -4.89 10.37
C ASP A 539 25.64 -3.94 9.59
N ILE A 540 25.04 -2.97 10.27
CA ILE A 540 24.27 -1.89 9.64
C ILE A 540 25.23 -0.99 8.84
N ALA A 541 24.92 -0.73 7.57
CA ALA A 541 25.74 0.11 6.71
C ALA A 541 25.67 1.59 7.11
N ALA A 542 26.70 2.35 6.74
CA ALA A 542 26.72 3.79 7.00
C ALA A 542 25.53 4.50 6.33
N GLY A 543 24.80 5.27 7.11
CA GLY A 543 23.57 5.96 6.67
C GLY A 543 22.29 5.16 6.81
N HIS A 544 22.36 3.95 7.37
CA HIS A 544 21.22 3.11 7.75
C HIS A 544 21.13 2.94 9.25
N GLU A 545 19.96 2.53 9.74
CA GLU A 545 19.70 2.37 11.16
C GLU A 545 18.86 1.12 11.50
N LEU A 546 19.06 0.60 12.72
CA LEU A 546 18.16 -0.34 13.34
C LEU A 546 17.53 0.36 14.53
N VAL A 547 16.23 0.60 14.47
CA VAL A 547 15.46 1.30 15.48
C VAL A 547 14.34 0.40 16.00
N ALA A 548 14.21 0.32 17.32
CA ALA A 548 13.10 -0.38 17.98
C ALA A 548 12.47 0.55 19.02
N THR A 549 11.24 1.00 18.73
CA THR A 549 10.49 1.90 19.58
C THR A 549 9.32 1.16 20.24
N ASN A 550 9.19 1.26 21.58
CA ASN A 550 8.13 0.62 22.37
C ASN A 550 7.98 -0.90 22.09
N CYS A 551 9.08 -1.59 21.81
CA CYS A 551 9.09 -3.04 21.58
C CYS A 551 9.28 -3.82 22.87
N ILE A 552 8.57 -4.95 23.04
CA ILE A 552 8.58 -5.82 24.23
C ILE A 552 8.99 -7.23 23.86
#